data_bc5a860193d8f8e04399f46751b6abfb
#
_entry.id   bc5a860193d8f8e04399f46751b6abfb
#
_cell.length_a   1.000
_cell.length_b   1.000
_cell.length_c   1.000
_cell.angle_alpha   90.00
_cell.angle_beta   90.00
_cell.angle_gamma   90.00
#
_symmetry.space_group_name_H-M   'P 1'
#
loop_
_entity.id
_entity.type
_entity.pdbx_description
1 polymer ?
#
loop_
_entity_poly.entity_id
_entity_poly.type
_entity_poly.pdbx_seq_one_letter_code
_entity_poly.pdbx_strand_id
1 'polypeptide(L)'
;SSDGDPDDDDDDPDGEAPEDEESGVPEVYTEEEMEAIEGHIQQYFGKFENVFHELSSPDIHVDICVVPPSQERDYYTLVTVGLSRHRMGFPEERREEKLERAELLINLPRDWKLTKADCREERWSWPIRMMLATAHFAMEDPEVGLESRTTLDEGEDGIPFAENTELRGEILLCPGVFGTDSFFCRLPDGDEVNFYQVIPLYREEIQYKLEYGSDALLDLCPNESLEVINPHRLNVVTDREKISYDPAEMDNAADQIKKIQELHLPVDELDACNLMAFFLGWAMKRGQMSNPFLSRHREVVEAVRAGKGPDLRVFVMDNLDGKLSTQFFDRRGSGFAQWYAQDNRSNPYIYRRDCRNIVLAGLKDRVWNSIAEKEAAYLLLPYTEKS
;
A
#
# COMPACT_ATOMS: atom_id res chain seq x y z
N SER A 1 54.54 -42.51 -66.68
CA SER A 1 54.73 -43.59 -65.73
C SER A 1 54.26 -43.12 -64.39
N SER A 2 53.19 -43.57 -64.08
CA SER A 2 52.76 -44.67 -63.21
C SER A 2 52.46 -44.12 -61.83
N ASP A 3 51.28 -44.18 -61.52
CA ASP A 3 50.52 -45.15 -60.76
C ASP A 3 50.44 -44.84 -59.26
N GLY A 4 49.27 -44.84 -58.82
CA GLY A 4 48.85 -45.40 -57.56
C GLY A 4 47.88 -44.61 -56.74
N ASP A 5 46.63 -44.78 -57.06
CA ASP A 5 45.54 -44.87 -56.09
C ASP A 5 45.71 -46.16 -55.25
N PRO A 6 45.05 -46.41 -54.18
CA PRO A 6 43.77 -45.89 -53.68
C PRO A 6 43.62 -45.82 -52.11
N ASP A 7 42.47 -45.34 -51.75
CA ASP A 7 41.60 -45.73 -50.61
C ASP A 7 42.18 -45.76 -49.18
N ASP A 8 41.65 -44.94 -48.37
CA ASP A 8 41.08 -45.48 -47.13
C ASP A 8 39.96 -44.51 -46.59
N ASP A 9 38.79 -45.07 -46.59
CA ASP A 9 37.64 -44.68 -45.84
C ASP A 9 38.00 -44.69 -44.37
N ASP A 10 37.79 -43.56 -43.68
CA ASP A 10 37.50 -43.56 -42.24
C ASP A 10 36.26 -42.74 -42.01
N ASP A 11 35.16 -43.49 -42.01
CA ASP A 11 33.92 -43.12 -41.36
C ASP A 11 34.19 -42.75 -39.87
N ASP A 12 34.04 -41.49 -39.51
CA ASP A 12 33.91 -41.07 -38.15
C ASP A 12 32.47 -40.61 -37.93
N PRO A 13 31.61 -41.46 -37.36
CA PRO A 13 30.22 -41.14 -37.05
C PRO A 13 30.04 -40.68 -35.62
N ASP A 14 30.71 -39.63 -35.19
CA ASP A 14 30.41 -38.97 -33.93
C ASP A 14 30.42 -37.46 -34.12
N GLY A 15 29.54 -37.02 -35.00
CA GLY A 15 29.02 -35.66 -34.94
C GLY A 15 28.06 -35.55 -33.74
N GLU A 16 28.58 -35.17 -32.59
CA GLU A 16 27.74 -34.64 -31.54
C GLU A 16 26.91 -33.50 -32.14
N ALA A 17 25.61 -33.73 -32.23
CA ALA A 17 24.65 -32.70 -32.53
C ALA A 17 24.88 -31.56 -31.52
N PRO A 18 24.85 -30.30 -31.96
CA PRO A 18 24.86 -29.20 -31.01
C PRO A 18 23.65 -29.40 -30.07
N GLU A 19 23.95 -29.45 -28.78
CA GLU A 19 22.93 -29.36 -27.77
C GLU A 19 22.07 -28.18 -28.15
N ASP A 20 20.81 -28.45 -28.39
CA ASP A 20 19.78 -27.41 -28.54
C ASP A 20 19.94 -26.44 -27.38
N GLU A 21 20.55 -25.29 -27.63
CA GLU A 21 20.27 -24.12 -26.81
C GLU A 21 18.75 -24.03 -26.80
N GLU A 22 18.14 -24.39 -25.68
CA GLU A 22 16.77 -24.05 -25.41
C GLU A 22 16.67 -22.53 -25.61
N SER A 23 16.35 -22.13 -26.82
CA SER A 23 15.88 -20.79 -27.11
C SER A 23 14.64 -20.64 -26.24
N GLY A 24 14.78 -19.91 -25.11
CA GLY A 24 13.71 -19.74 -24.14
C GLY A 24 12.49 -19.25 -24.88
N VAL A 25 11.53 -20.15 -25.11
CA VAL A 25 10.21 -19.78 -25.57
C VAL A 25 9.66 -18.86 -24.45
N PRO A 26 9.23 -17.63 -24.77
CA PRO A 26 8.66 -16.76 -23.75
C PRO A 26 7.55 -17.51 -23.02
N GLU A 27 7.66 -17.62 -21.70
CA GLU A 27 6.61 -18.21 -20.89
C GLU A 27 5.33 -17.39 -21.10
N VAL A 28 4.28 -18.03 -21.56
CA VAL A 28 2.99 -17.40 -21.86
C VAL A 28 1.99 -17.84 -20.82
N TYR A 29 1.11 -16.95 -20.39
CA TYR A 29 -0.02 -17.33 -19.55
C TYR A 29 -0.95 -18.27 -20.31
N THR A 30 -1.50 -19.26 -19.60
CA THR A 30 -2.73 -19.90 -20.05
C THR A 30 -3.90 -18.91 -19.86
N GLU A 31 -4.98 -19.12 -20.61
CA GLU A 31 -6.19 -18.31 -20.47
C GLU A 31 -6.74 -18.36 -19.04
N GLU A 32 -6.73 -19.54 -18.42
CA GLU A 32 -7.18 -19.76 -17.03
C GLU A 32 -6.29 -19.06 -16.01
N GLU A 33 -4.97 -19.01 -16.22
CA GLU A 33 -4.05 -18.26 -15.36
C GLU A 33 -4.31 -16.75 -15.46
N MET A 34 -4.51 -16.24 -16.68
CA MET A 34 -4.82 -14.82 -16.89
C MET A 34 -6.14 -14.44 -16.22
N GLU A 35 -7.18 -15.25 -16.37
CA GLU A 35 -8.46 -15.04 -15.70
C GLU A 35 -8.32 -15.03 -14.17
N ALA A 36 -7.52 -15.93 -13.61
CA ALA A 36 -7.26 -15.99 -12.18
C ALA A 36 -6.54 -14.72 -11.68
N ILE A 37 -5.52 -14.26 -12.39
CA ILE A 37 -4.75 -13.07 -12.02
C ILE A 37 -5.60 -11.81 -12.13
N GLU A 38 -6.30 -11.63 -13.24
CA GLU A 38 -7.21 -10.48 -13.44
C GLU A 38 -8.36 -10.48 -12.42
N GLY A 39 -8.93 -11.65 -12.15
CA GLY A 39 -9.97 -11.82 -11.13
C GLY A 39 -9.49 -11.44 -9.73
N HIS A 40 -8.27 -11.82 -9.37
CA HIS A 40 -7.65 -11.44 -8.10
C HIS A 40 -7.43 -9.92 -8.00
N ILE A 41 -6.92 -9.30 -9.07
CA ILE A 41 -6.73 -7.84 -9.11
C ILE A 41 -8.06 -7.14 -8.90
N GLN A 42 -9.10 -7.54 -9.64
CA GLN A 42 -10.42 -6.92 -9.52
C GLN A 42 -11.06 -7.13 -8.14
N GLN A 43 -10.88 -8.28 -7.55
CA GLN A 43 -11.45 -8.61 -6.25
C GLN A 43 -10.82 -7.82 -5.11
N TYR A 44 -9.49 -7.71 -5.09
CA TYR A 44 -8.76 -7.18 -3.94
C TYR A 44 -8.24 -5.76 -4.14
N PHE A 45 -7.85 -5.40 -5.36
CA PHE A 45 -7.30 -4.07 -5.64
C PHE A 45 -8.32 -3.13 -6.30
N GLY A 46 -9.26 -3.66 -7.04
CA GLY A 46 -10.36 -2.93 -7.65
C GLY A 46 -10.46 -3.14 -9.16
N LYS A 47 -11.56 -2.67 -9.74
CA LYS A 47 -11.75 -2.71 -11.19
C LYS A 47 -10.78 -1.78 -11.87
N PHE A 48 -9.99 -2.33 -12.80
CA PHE A 48 -9.15 -1.53 -13.66
C PHE A 48 -9.89 -1.18 -14.96
N GLU A 49 -9.78 0.08 -15.38
CA GLU A 49 -10.43 0.60 -16.59
C GLU A 49 -9.45 0.74 -17.75
N ASN A 50 -8.17 0.95 -17.43
CA ASN A 50 -7.10 1.13 -18.38
C ASN A 50 -5.96 0.15 -18.14
N VAL A 51 -5.31 -0.25 -19.23
CA VAL A 51 -4.08 -1.04 -19.20
C VAL A 51 -3.01 -0.28 -19.97
N PHE A 52 -1.88 0.01 -19.31
CA PHE A 52 -0.69 0.50 -20.00
C PHE A 52 0.10 -0.68 -20.53
N HIS A 53 0.28 -0.73 -21.85
CA HIS A 53 1.11 -1.73 -22.52
C HIS A 53 2.54 -1.22 -22.58
N GLU A 54 3.48 -2.02 -22.10
CA GLU A 54 4.88 -1.73 -22.26
C GLU A 54 5.31 -1.98 -23.71
N LEU A 55 5.85 -0.96 -24.37
CA LEU A 55 6.29 -1.02 -25.76
C LEU A 55 7.83 -1.06 -25.91
N SER A 56 8.56 -0.91 -24.80
CA SER A 56 10.00 -0.70 -24.82
C SER A 56 10.84 -1.97 -25.00
N SER A 57 10.26 -3.16 -24.80
CA SER A 57 10.94 -4.43 -24.98
C SER A 57 10.09 -5.38 -25.83
N PRO A 58 10.61 -5.91 -26.95
CA PRO A 58 9.86 -6.86 -27.76
C PRO A 58 9.73 -8.25 -27.11
N ASP A 59 10.61 -8.60 -26.21
CA ASP A 59 10.71 -9.94 -25.62
C ASP A 59 10.12 -10.04 -24.22
N ILE A 60 10.05 -8.92 -23.50
CA ILE A 60 9.57 -8.86 -22.13
C ILE A 60 8.47 -7.80 -22.04
N HIS A 61 7.23 -8.26 -21.95
CA HIS A 61 6.08 -7.38 -21.80
C HIS A 61 5.51 -7.45 -20.38
N VAL A 62 5.56 -6.32 -19.70
CA VAL A 62 4.87 -6.13 -18.42
C VAL A 62 3.84 -5.05 -18.61
N ASP A 63 2.58 -5.44 -18.58
CA ASP A 63 1.47 -4.51 -18.63
C ASP A 63 1.14 -3.98 -17.24
N ILE A 64 0.52 -2.82 -17.18
CA ILE A 64 0.09 -2.20 -15.93
C ILE A 64 -1.42 -1.98 -15.98
N CYS A 65 -2.14 -2.64 -15.08
CA CYS A 65 -3.55 -2.39 -14.84
C CYS A 65 -3.70 -1.17 -13.93
N VAL A 66 -4.52 -0.21 -14.34
CA VAL A 66 -4.77 1.02 -13.57
C VAL A 66 -6.14 0.94 -12.90
N VAL A 67 -6.13 0.86 -11.58
CA VAL A 67 -7.33 0.94 -10.76
C VAL A 67 -7.54 2.40 -10.36
N PRO A 68 -8.63 3.05 -10.79
CA PRO A 68 -8.87 4.45 -10.46
C PRO A 68 -9.24 4.64 -8.98
N PRO A 69 -9.09 5.86 -8.45
CA PRO A 69 -9.57 6.19 -7.11
C PRO A 69 -11.06 5.89 -6.94
N SER A 70 -11.44 5.48 -5.75
CA SER A 70 -12.82 5.21 -5.36
C SER A 70 -13.15 5.89 -4.02
N GLN A 71 -14.40 5.80 -3.59
CA GLN A 71 -14.78 6.28 -2.26
C GLN A 71 -14.08 5.53 -1.12
N GLU A 72 -13.79 4.26 -1.33
CA GLU A 72 -13.07 3.44 -0.34
C GLU A 72 -11.58 3.72 -0.33
N ARG A 73 -11.01 4.04 -1.49
CA ARG A 73 -9.59 4.32 -1.68
C ARG A 73 -9.40 5.52 -2.57
N ASP A 74 -8.98 6.62 -2.00
CA ASP A 74 -8.81 7.92 -2.67
C ASP A 74 -7.50 8.04 -3.44
N TYR A 75 -7.00 6.94 -3.99
CA TYR A 75 -5.75 6.85 -4.72
C TYR A 75 -5.84 5.85 -5.87
N TYR A 76 -4.96 6.01 -6.85
CA TYR A 76 -4.75 5.01 -7.90
C TYR A 76 -3.99 3.81 -7.35
N THR A 77 -4.32 2.62 -7.81
CA THR A 77 -3.49 1.43 -7.63
C THR A 77 -3.10 0.91 -9.01
N LEU A 78 -1.80 0.81 -9.26
CA LEU A 78 -1.23 0.30 -10.49
C LEU A 78 -0.63 -1.08 -10.20
N VAL A 79 -1.06 -2.08 -10.96
CA VAL A 79 -0.65 -3.47 -10.75
C VAL A 79 -0.04 -4.03 -12.03
N THR A 80 1.15 -4.63 -11.94
CA THR A 80 1.77 -5.28 -13.08
C THR A 80 1.06 -6.58 -13.43
N VAL A 81 1.04 -6.89 -14.72
CA VAL A 81 0.68 -8.21 -15.26
C VAL A 81 1.70 -8.57 -16.31
N GLY A 82 2.45 -9.61 -16.08
CA GLY A 82 3.52 -10.05 -16.97
C GLY A 82 4.73 -10.63 -16.25
N LEU A 83 5.13 -10.05 -15.11
CA LEU A 83 6.23 -10.58 -14.30
C LEU A 83 5.97 -12.02 -13.86
N SER A 84 4.75 -12.35 -13.48
CA SER A 84 4.40 -13.69 -12.98
C SER A 84 4.42 -14.79 -14.03
N ARG A 85 4.59 -14.47 -15.32
CA ARG A 85 4.92 -15.47 -16.34
C ARG A 85 6.31 -16.07 -16.11
N HIS A 86 7.21 -15.28 -15.56
CA HIS A 86 8.58 -15.66 -15.28
C HIS A 86 8.68 -16.33 -13.92
N ARG A 87 9.45 -17.41 -13.83
CA ARG A 87 9.83 -18.04 -12.58
C ARG A 87 11.14 -17.47 -12.10
N MET A 88 11.10 -16.76 -10.98
CA MET A 88 12.28 -16.13 -10.39
C MET A 88 13.19 -17.17 -9.74
N GLY A 89 14.46 -16.80 -9.55
CA GLY A 89 15.50 -17.65 -8.95
C GLY A 89 15.35 -17.77 -7.44
N PHE A 90 14.82 -18.90 -7.01
CA PHE A 90 14.83 -19.28 -5.58
C PHE A 90 15.49 -20.65 -5.42
N PRO A 91 16.17 -20.91 -4.27
CA PRO A 91 16.70 -22.22 -3.97
C PRO A 91 15.62 -23.30 -3.98
N GLU A 92 15.97 -24.50 -4.48
CA GLU A 92 15.01 -25.60 -4.57
C GLU A 92 14.44 -26.01 -3.22
N GLU A 93 15.20 -25.83 -2.14
CA GLU A 93 14.79 -26.07 -0.75
C GLU A 93 13.60 -25.20 -0.32
N ARG A 94 13.40 -24.07 -1.00
CA ARG A 94 12.30 -23.13 -0.74
C ARG A 94 11.12 -23.29 -1.69
N ARG A 95 11.10 -24.30 -2.54
CA ARG A 95 10.03 -24.49 -3.55
C ARG A 95 8.64 -24.57 -2.95
N GLU A 96 8.50 -25.17 -1.78
CA GLU A 96 7.21 -25.29 -1.08
C GLU A 96 6.63 -23.94 -0.63
N GLU A 97 7.47 -22.91 -0.50
CA GLU A 97 7.03 -21.55 -0.16
C GLU A 97 6.32 -20.86 -1.34
N LYS A 98 6.45 -21.40 -2.56
CA LYS A 98 5.81 -20.89 -3.80
C LYS A 98 6.10 -19.41 -4.06
N LEU A 99 7.36 -19.01 -3.95
CA LEU A 99 7.82 -17.62 -4.11
C LEU A 99 8.22 -17.26 -5.55
N GLU A 100 8.25 -18.22 -6.46
CA GLU A 100 8.85 -18.05 -7.80
C GLU A 100 8.10 -17.07 -8.69
N ARG A 101 6.81 -16.85 -8.45
CA ARG A 101 5.96 -16.02 -9.31
C ARG A 101 5.43 -14.84 -8.50
N ALA A 102 5.54 -13.65 -9.07
CA ALA A 102 5.11 -12.42 -8.43
C ALA A 102 4.57 -11.38 -9.41
N GLU A 103 3.79 -10.47 -8.91
CA GLU A 103 3.42 -9.21 -9.53
C GLU A 103 3.65 -8.06 -8.53
N LEU A 104 3.81 -6.86 -9.06
CA LEU A 104 4.12 -5.67 -8.28
C LEU A 104 2.97 -4.67 -8.34
N LEU A 105 2.83 -3.87 -7.30
CA LEU A 105 1.88 -2.78 -7.29
C LEU A 105 2.44 -1.53 -6.60
N ILE A 106 1.90 -0.38 -7.00
CA ILE A 106 2.12 0.91 -6.36
C ILE A 106 0.79 1.64 -6.17
N ASN A 107 0.72 2.49 -5.17
CA ASN A 107 -0.40 3.40 -4.99
C ASN A 107 0.05 4.83 -5.22
N LEU A 108 -0.69 5.56 -6.05
CA LEU A 108 -0.42 6.95 -6.42
C LEU A 108 -1.56 7.87 -5.96
N PRO A 109 -1.26 9.11 -5.56
CA PRO A 109 -2.29 10.08 -5.20
C PRO A 109 -3.37 10.22 -6.27
N ARG A 110 -4.59 10.52 -5.86
CA ARG A 110 -5.73 10.67 -6.79
C ARG A 110 -5.55 11.77 -7.83
N ASP A 111 -4.72 12.76 -7.56
CA ASP A 111 -4.39 13.86 -8.48
C ASP A 111 -3.09 13.61 -9.29
N TRP A 112 -2.55 12.39 -9.20
CA TRP A 112 -1.39 12.01 -10.01
C TRP A 112 -1.73 12.01 -11.49
N LYS A 113 -0.83 12.50 -12.31
CA LYS A 113 -1.05 12.64 -13.74
C LYS A 113 -0.56 11.41 -14.50
N LEU A 114 -1.47 10.75 -15.20
CA LEU A 114 -1.24 9.47 -15.87
C LEU A 114 -1.53 9.47 -17.37
N THR A 115 -1.78 10.65 -17.99
CA THR A 115 -1.96 10.72 -19.45
C THR A 115 -0.65 10.36 -20.17
N LYS A 116 -0.73 9.97 -21.45
CA LYS A 116 0.47 9.70 -22.25
C LYS A 116 1.41 10.91 -22.31
N ALA A 117 0.85 12.12 -22.37
CA ALA A 117 1.63 13.35 -22.36
C ALA A 117 2.35 13.56 -21.02
N ASP A 118 1.63 13.34 -19.91
CA ASP A 118 2.19 13.46 -18.55
C ASP A 118 3.29 12.43 -18.29
N CYS A 119 3.10 11.20 -18.77
CA CYS A 119 4.09 10.13 -18.60
C CYS A 119 5.40 10.34 -19.38
N ARG A 120 5.49 11.37 -20.22
CA ARG A 120 6.76 11.82 -20.80
C ARG A 120 7.59 12.67 -19.85
N GLU A 121 6.98 13.23 -18.82
CA GLU A 121 7.65 14.01 -17.81
C GLU A 121 8.12 13.10 -16.68
N GLU A 122 9.39 13.19 -16.33
CA GLU A 122 10.02 12.36 -15.30
C GLU A 122 9.29 12.43 -13.95
N ARG A 123 8.83 13.61 -13.56
CA ARG A 123 8.12 13.83 -12.30
C ARG A 123 6.83 13.00 -12.15
N TRP A 124 6.21 12.58 -13.26
CA TRP A 124 5.00 11.75 -13.24
C TRP A 124 5.27 10.29 -13.58
N SER A 125 6.30 10.01 -14.36
CA SER A 125 6.61 8.67 -14.84
C SER A 125 7.52 7.86 -13.91
N TRP A 126 8.25 8.48 -13.01
CA TRP A 126 9.26 7.78 -12.22
C TRP A 126 8.71 6.61 -11.37
N PRO A 127 7.51 6.68 -10.74
CA PRO A 127 7.01 5.53 -9.98
C PRO A 127 6.73 4.32 -10.87
N ILE A 128 6.20 4.55 -12.06
CA ILE A 128 5.96 3.48 -13.05
C ILE A 128 7.30 2.91 -13.51
N ARG A 129 8.27 3.74 -13.83
CA ARG A 129 9.61 3.30 -14.22
C ARG A 129 10.31 2.51 -13.11
N MET A 130 10.20 2.96 -11.87
CA MET A 130 10.70 2.24 -10.70
C MET A 130 10.11 0.81 -10.65
N MET A 131 8.80 0.71 -10.72
CA MET A 131 8.11 -0.59 -10.65
C MET A 131 8.48 -1.50 -11.82
N LEU A 132 8.51 -0.96 -13.04
CA LEU A 132 8.92 -1.72 -14.24
C LEU A 132 10.38 -2.13 -14.20
N ALA A 133 11.27 -1.27 -13.72
CA ALA A 133 12.70 -1.60 -13.57
C ALA A 133 12.89 -2.78 -12.60
N THR A 134 12.14 -2.82 -11.51
CA THR A 134 12.16 -3.94 -10.58
C THR A 134 11.67 -5.24 -11.22
N ALA A 135 10.58 -5.17 -11.99
CA ALA A 135 10.07 -6.32 -12.72
C ALA A 135 11.09 -6.84 -13.75
N HIS A 136 11.66 -5.95 -14.55
CA HIS A 136 12.68 -6.31 -15.55
C HIS A 136 13.93 -6.89 -14.90
N PHE A 137 14.40 -6.33 -13.80
CA PHE A 137 15.55 -6.87 -13.07
C PHE A 137 15.34 -8.33 -12.68
N ALA A 138 14.16 -8.67 -12.17
CA ALA A 138 13.84 -10.05 -11.82
C ALA A 138 13.68 -10.98 -13.04
N MET A 139 13.25 -10.44 -14.18
CA MET A 139 13.06 -11.23 -15.41
C MET A 139 14.36 -11.46 -16.18
N GLU A 140 15.26 -10.50 -16.13
CA GLU A 140 16.53 -10.54 -16.89
C GLU A 140 17.64 -11.33 -16.19
N ASP A 141 17.61 -11.37 -14.85
CA ASP A 141 18.60 -12.10 -14.07
C ASP A 141 17.98 -13.37 -13.45
N PRO A 142 18.38 -14.55 -13.92
CA PRO A 142 17.81 -15.82 -13.45
C PRO A 142 18.14 -16.16 -11.99
N GLU A 143 19.04 -15.43 -11.36
CA GLU A 143 19.39 -15.64 -9.95
C GLU A 143 18.59 -14.74 -9.01
N VAL A 144 17.86 -13.77 -9.54
CA VAL A 144 17.08 -12.83 -8.73
C VAL A 144 15.73 -13.41 -8.32
N GLY A 145 15.49 -13.45 -7.02
CA GLY A 145 14.20 -13.76 -6.43
C GLY A 145 13.68 -12.57 -5.63
N LEU A 146 12.49 -12.08 -5.98
CA LEU A 146 11.81 -11.03 -5.23
C LEU A 146 10.87 -11.64 -4.19
N GLU A 147 10.98 -11.18 -2.98
CA GLU A 147 10.10 -11.57 -1.88
C GLU A 147 9.80 -10.38 -0.96
N SER A 148 8.89 -10.57 -0.01
CA SER A 148 8.60 -9.52 0.97
C SER A 148 9.88 -9.10 1.70
N ARG A 149 10.07 -7.79 1.81
CA ARG A 149 11.22 -7.11 2.42
C ARG A 149 12.50 -7.10 1.59
N THR A 150 12.48 -7.62 0.37
CA THR A 150 13.55 -7.39 -0.60
C THR A 150 13.75 -5.89 -0.77
N THR A 151 15.00 -5.44 -0.65
CA THR A 151 15.39 -4.04 -0.79
C THR A 151 16.32 -3.91 -1.98
N LEU A 152 16.01 -2.98 -2.86
CA LEU A 152 16.83 -2.63 -4.01
C LEU A 152 17.40 -1.23 -3.82
N ASP A 153 18.71 -1.11 -3.97
CA ASP A 153 19.46 0.12 -3.80
C ASP A 153 20.22 0.41 -5.11
N GLU A 154 20.17 1.66 -5.56
CA GLU A 154 20.91 2.13 -6.73
C GLU A 154 22.43 2.26 -6.44
N GLY A 155 22.88 1.90 -5.26
CA GLY A 155 24.27 1.95 -4.83
C GLY A 155 24.71 3.32 -4.30
N GLU A 156 26.01 3.45 -3.93
CA GLU A 156 26.52 4.68 -3.34
C GLU A 156 26.44 5.88 -4.27
N ASP A 157 26.55 5.65 -5.58
CA ASP A 157 26.44 6.66 -6.64
C ASP A 157 25.01 6.77 -7.19
N GLY A 158 24.03 6.12 -6.55
CA GLY A 158 22.65 6.15 -6.98
C GLY A 158 22.08 7.56 -7.00
N ILE A 159 21.38 7.86 -8.07
CA ILE A 159 20.68 9.13 -8.23
C ILE A 159 19.22 8.98 -7.83
N PRO A 160 18.57 10.05 -7.36
CA PRO A 160 17.14 10.03 -7.12
C PRO A 160 16.34 9.61 -8.36
N PHE A 161 15.16 9.03 -8.15
CA PHE A 161 14.27 8.58 -9.23
C PHE A 161 13.84 9.71 -10.18
N ALA A 162 13.77 10.93 -9.68
CA ALA A 162 13.43 12.11 -10.47
C ALA A 162 14.00 13.38 -9.82
N GLU A 163 14.01 14.50 -10.57
CA GLU A 163 14.49 15.78 -10.05
C GLU A 163 13.63 16.33 -8.90
N ASN A 164 12.36 15.92 -8.84
CA ASN A 164 11.43 16.41 -7.83
C ASN A 164 11.36 15.53 -6.57
N THR A 165 12.28 14.62 -6.39
CA THR A 165 12.32 13.74 -5.22
C THR A 165 13.74 13.32 -4.87
N GLU A 166 13.99 13.04 -3.60
CA GLU A 166 15.25 12.43 -3.12
C GLU A 166 15.13 10.92 -2.90
N LEU A 167 13.96 10.35 -3.18
CA LEU A 167 13.77 8.90 -3.13
C LEU A 167 14.60 8.23 -4.22
N ARG A 168 15.31 7.13 -3.87
CA ARG A 168 16.26 6.50 -4.79
C ARG A 168 16.38 5.00 -4.74
N GLY A 169 15.75 4.36 -3.79
CA GLY A 169 15.70 2.90 -3.68
C GLY A 169 14.33 2.46 -3.23
N GLU A 170 14.17 1.20 -2.93
CA GLU A 170 12.86 0.64 -2.65
C GLU A 170 12.90 -0.60 -1.76
N ILE A 171 11.80 -0.84 -1.08
CA ILE A 171 11.52 -2.09 -0.37
C ILE A 171 10.20 -2.68 -0.87
N LEU A 172 10.15 -4.00 -0.97
CA LEU A 172 8.94 -4.72 -1.29
C LEU A 172 8.23 -5.14 -0.01
N LEU A 173 6.95 -4.83 0.08
CA LEU A 173 6.11 -5.24 1.22
C LEU A 173 4.86 -5.97 0.72
N CYS A 174 4.34 -6.86 1.56
CA CYS A 174 2.99 -7.38 1.32
C CYS A 174 1.99 -6.20 1.33
N PRO A 175 0.99 -6.21 0.44
CA PRO A 175 0.04 -5.10 0.30
C PRO A 175 -1.00 -5.10 1.43
N GLY A 176 -0.56 -4.85 2.66
CA GLY A 176 -1.33 -5.02 3.89
C GLY A 176 -2.62 -4.22 3.94
N VAL A 177 -2.67 -3.06 3.31
CA VAL A 177 -3.86 -2.20 3.25
C VAL A 177 -5.04 -2.88 2.54
N PHE A 178 -4.75 -3.82 1.64
CA PHE A 178 -5.77 -4.58 0.91
C PHE A 178 -6.21 -5.88 1.62
N GLY A 179 -5.65 -6.17 2.79
CA GLY A 179 -5.93 -7.37 3.56
C GLY A 179 -5.07 -8.57 3.17
N THR A 180 -4.95 -9.54 4.07
CA THR A 180 -4.05 -10.70 3.88
C THR A 180 -4.43 -11.59 2.71
N ASP A 181 -5.72 -11.65 2.35
CA ASP A 181 -6.18 -12.44 1.21
C ASP A 181 -5.71 -11.88 -0.14
N SER A 182 -5.26 -10.63 -0.18
CA SER A 182 -4.70 -10.01 -1.38
C SER A 182 -3.26 -10.43 -1.67
N PHE A 183 -2.54 -11.03 -0.72
CA PHE A 183 -1.11 -11.25 -0.79
C PHE A 183 -0.69 -12.23 -1.86
N PHE A 184 -1.52 -13.21 -2.16
CA PHE A 184 -1.24 -14.15 -3.23
C PHE A 184 -2.52 -14.63 -3.92
N CYS A 185 -2.37 -14.94 -5.20
CA CYS A 185 -3.39 -15.53 -6.05
C CYS A 185 -3.05 -17.00 -6.30
N ARG A 186 -3.96 -17.91 -5.98
CA ARG A 186 -3.80 -19.32 -6.31
C ARG A 186 -4.20 -19.58 -7.75
N LEU A 187 -3.30 -20.19 -8.52
CA LEU A 187 -3.54 -20.58 -9.90
C LEU A 187 -4.22 -21.97 -9.98
N PRO A 188 -4.84 -22.29 -11.15
CA PRO A 188 -5.53 -23.59 -11.32
C PRO A 188 -4.65 -24.82 -11.13
N ASP A 189 -3.35 -24.73 -11.44
CA ASP A 189 -2.36 -25.80 -11.24
C ASP A 189 -1.87 -25.93 -9.79
N GLY A 190 -2.35 -25.08 -8.90
CA GLY A 190 -1.95 -25.03 -7.49
C GLY A 190 -0.72 -24.17 -7.23
N ASP A 191 -0.15 -23.55 -8.24
CA ASP A 191 0.89 -22.54 -8.08
C ASP A 191 0.33 -21.22 -7.54
N GLU A 192 1.19 -20.32 -7.07
CA GLU A 192 0.79 -19.05 -6.47
C GLU A 192 1.52 -17.88 -7.11
N VAL A 193 0.80 -16.78 -7.33
CA VAL A 193 1.37 -15.49 -7.71
C VAL A 193 1.34 -14.58 -6.49
N ASN A 194 2.49 -14.16 -6.02
CA ASN A 194 2.63 -13.25 -4.88
C ASN A 194 2.56 -11.81 -5.34
N PHE A 195 1.87 -10.97 -4.58
CA PHE A 195 1.74 -9.54 -4.88
C PHE A 195 2.54 -8.74 -3.86
N TYR A 196 3.43 -7.87 -4.35
CA TYR A 196 4.24 -7.01 -3.50
C TYR A 196 4.02 -5.54 -3.85
N GLN A 197 3.83 -4.73 -2.83
CA GLN A 197 3.81 -3.29 -2.97
C GLN A 197 5.24 -2.76 -2.97
N VAL A 198 5.56 -1.95 -3.97
CA VAL A 198 6.87 -1.30 -4.10
C VAL A 198 6.83 0.04 -3.36
N ILE A 199 7.64 0.15 -2.33
CA ILE A 199 7.73 1.34 -1.48
C ILE A 199 9.05 2.04 -1.75
N PRO A 200 9.05 3.26 -2.31
CA PRO A 200 10.28 4.00 -2.52
C PRO A 200 10.87 4.50 -1.19
N LEU A 201 12.18 4.43 -1.07
CA LEU A 201 12.93 4.75 0.13
C LEU A 201 13.98 5.85 -0.14
N TYR A 202 14.28 6.61 0.90
CA TYR A 202 15.47 7.45 0.95
C TYR A 202 16.72 6.61 1.21
N ARG A 203 17.88 7.15 0.83
CA ARG A 203 19.17 6.49 1.03
C ARG A 203 19.40 6.11 2.49
N GLU A 204 19.14 7.00 3.41
CA GLU A 204 19.35 6.79 4.84
C GLU A 204 18.40 5.71 5.39
N GLU A 205 17.21 5.57 4.82
CA GLU A 205 16.27 4.51 5.17
C GLU A 205 16.77 3.14 4.71
N ILE A 206 17.34 3.07 3.51
CA ILE A 206 17.96 1.85 3.00
C ILE A 206 19.14 1.44 3.89
N GLN A 207 20.02 2.38 4.21
CA GLN A 207 21.16 2.15 5.09
C GLN A 207 20.71 1.68 6.48
N TYR A 208 19.69 2.30 7.03
CA TYR A 208 19.10 1.90 8.31
C TYR A 208 18.54 0.47 8.27
N LYS A 209 17.83 0.12 7.20
CA LYS A 209 17.31 -1.25 7.01
C LYS A 209 18.43 -2.28 6.93
N LEU A 210 19.52 -1.97 6.22
CA LEU A 210 20.65 -2.87 6.08
C LEU A 210 21.39 -3.07 7.41
N GLU A 211 21.44 -2.05 8.25
CA GLU A 211 22.12 -2.11 9.56
C GLU A 211 21.25 -2.75 10.65
N TYR A 212 19.97 -2.38 10.73
CA TYR A 212 19.09 -2.75 11.84
C TYR A 212 17.97 -3.72 11.47
N GLY A 213 17.78 -4.00 10.19
CA GLY A 213 16.74 -4.87 9.69
C GLY A 213 15.44 -4.15 9.28
N SER A 214 14.62 -4.86 8.53
CA SER A 214 13.37 -4.31 7.98
C SER A 214 12.33 -3.99 9.04
N ASP A 215 12.23 -4.80 10.10
CA ASP A 215 11.31 -4.53 11.21
C ASP A 215 11.64 -3.22 11.91
N ALA A 216 12.94 -2.99 12.17
CA ALA A 216 13.39 -1.75 12.79
C ALA A 216 13.08 -0.51 11.91
N LEU A 217 13.25 -0.61 10.60
CA LEU A 217 12.87 0.47 9.70
C LEU A 217 11.36 0.72 9.71
N LEU A 218 10.56 -0.33 9.62
CA LEU A 218 9.10 -0.22 9.59
C LEU A 218 8.54 0.32 10.91
N ASP A 219 9.18 0.03 12.04
CA ASP A 219 8.82 0.61 13.34
C ASP A 219 9.02 2.12 13.40
N LEU A 220 9.90 2.69 12.58
CA LEU A 220 10.07 4.14 12.46
C LEU A 220 8.98 4.81 11.63
N CYS A 221 8.30 4.06 10.78
CA CYS A 221 7.29 4.62 9.89
C CYS A 221 6.00 4.87 10.65
N PRO A 222 5.43 6.07 10.57
CA PRO A 222 4.07 6.30 11.01
C PRO A 222 3.12 5.32 10.32
N ASN A 223 2.05 4.92 11.02
CA ASN A 223 1.04 4.05 10.44
C ASN A 223 0.60 4.60 9.07
N GLU A 224 0.68 3.72 8.06
CA GLU A 224 0.17 4.00 6.72
C GLU A 224 0.89 5.13 5.95
N SER A 225 1.97 5.70 6.49
CA SER A 225 2.74 6.76 5.83
C SER A 225 3.35 6.34 4.49
N LEU A 226 3.55 5.04 4.28
CA LEU A 226 4.15 4.46 3.09
C LEU A 226 3.11 3.91 2.10
N GLU A 227 1.83 3.96 2.45
CA GLU A 227 0.76 3.33 1.66
C GLU A 227 0.59 3.95 0.27
N VAL A 228 0.70 5.27 0.17
CA VAL A 228 0.62 6.00 -1.09
C VAL A 228 1.91 6.77 -1.32
N ILE A 229 2.44 6.69 -2.53
CA ILE A 229 3.69 7.37 -2.89
C ILE A 229 3.52 8.88 -2.73
N ASN A 230 4.39 9.48 -1.93
CA ASN A 230 4.56 10.91 -1.79
C ASN A 230 6.03 11.24 -2.07
N PRO A 231 6.34 11.94 -3.19
CA PRO A 231 7.72 12.29 -3.55
C PRO A 231 8.46 13.11 -2.50
N HIS A 232 7.73 13.79 -1.64
CA HIS A 232 8.25 14.72 -0.63
C HIS A 232 7.94 14.29 0.80
N ARG A 233 7.60 13.00 1.01
CA ARG A 233 7.38 12.52 2.38
C ARG A 233 8.62 12.75 3.25
N LEU A 234 8.43 12.87 4.53
CA LEU A 234 9.54 12.97 5.47
C LEU A 234 10.38 11.69 5.46
N ASN A 235 11.69 11.86 5.59
CA ASN A 235 12.63 10.76 5.78
C ASN A 235 12.51 10.26 7.22
N VAL A 236 12.10 9.00 7.40
CA VAL A 236 11.81 8.47 8.74
C VAL A 236 13.05 8.29 9.61
N VAL A 237 14.23 8.42 9.03
CA VAL A 237 15.51 8.33 9.75
C VAL A 237 16.06 9.72 10.09
N THR A 238 16.14 10.61 9.10
CA THR A 238 16.77 11.92 9.28
C THR A 238 15.81 13.00 9.77
N ASP A 239 14.52 12.86 9.49
CA ASP A 239 13.50 13.84 9.86
C ASP A 239 12.67 13.43 11.08
N ARG A 240 13.20 12.55 11.93
CA ARG A 240 12.49 12.00 13.10
C ARG A 240 11.84 13.06 13.99
N GLU A 241 12.53 14.17 14.20
CA GLU A 241 12.02 15.27 15.03
C GLU A 241 10.82 15.99 14.41
N LYS A 242 10.70 15.94 13.07
CA LYS A 242 9.59 16.53 12.32
C LYS A 242 8.41 15.57 12.18
N ILE A 243 8.66 14.27 12.32
CA ILE A 243 7.61 13.25 12.32
C ILE A 243 7.04 13.24 13.73
N SER A 244 5.82 13.76 13.87
CA SER A 244 5.09 13.64 15.11
C SER A 244 4.75 12.16 15.34
N TYR A 245 5.49 11.52 16.24
CA TYR A 245 5.14 10.19 16.76
C TYR A 245 4.04 10.27 17.81
N ASP A 246 3.80 11.48 18.34
CA ASP A 246 2.59 11.73 19.06
C ASP A 246 1.50 11.81 18.00
N PRO A 247 0.66 10.78 17.90
CA PRO A 247 -0.47 10.86 16.99
C PRO A 247 -1.19 12.12 17.33
N ALA A 248 -1.57 12.87 16.34
CA ALA A 248 -2.42 14.02 16.56
C ALA A 248 -3.59 13.55 17.40
N GLU A 249 -3.50 13.79 18.71
CA GLU A 249 -4.59 13.52 19.63
C GLU A 249 -5.79 14.30 19.11
N MET A 250 -6.76 13.58 18.60
CA MET A 250 -7.93 14.20 18.00
C MET A 250 -8.82 14.78 19.08
N ASP A 251 -8.96 14.07 20.18
CA ASP A 251 -9.75 14.47 21.34
C ASP A 251 -9.34 13.69 22.58
N ASN A 252 -9.64 14.24 23.76
CA ASN A 252 -9.45 13.52 25.02
C ASN A 252 -10.55 13.87 26.03
N ALA A 253 -10.89 12.89 26.86
CA ALA A 253 -11.94 13.06 27.88
C ALA A 253 -11.58 14.07 28.97
N ALA A 254 -10.31 14.16 29.36
CA ALA A 254 -9.85 15.05 30.41
C ALA A 254 -10.15 16.51 30.06
N ASP A 255 -9.87 16.95 28.86
CA ASP A 255 -10.16 18.32 28.41
C ASP A 255 -11.67 18.58 28.31
N GLN A 256 -12.43 17.60 27.85
CA GLN A 256 -13.89 17.73 27.79
C GLN A 256 -14.52 17.77 29.17
N ILE A 257 -14.06 16.94 30.10
CA ILE A 257 -14.51 16.96 31.51
C ILE A 257 -14.22 18.33 32.15
N LYS A 258 -13.01 18.85 31.90
CA LYS A 258 -12.66 20.19 32.41
C LYS A 258 -13.61 21.26 31.89
N LYS A 259 -13.98 21.23 30.61
CA LYS A 259 -14.96 22.17 30.04
C LYS A 259 -16.35 22.00 30.63
N ILE A 260 -16.80 20.76 30.84
CA ILE A 260 -18.08 20.46 31.48
C ILE A 260 -18.11 21.08 32.87
N GLN A 261 -17.04 20.94 33.65
CA GLN A 261 -16.92 21.48 35.00
C GLN A 261 -16.86 23.02 35.01
N GLU A 262 -16.01 23.62 34.18
CA GLU A 262 -15.83 25.07 34.09
C GLU A 262 -17.10 25.80 33.64
N LEU A 263 -17.85 25.19 32.72
CA LEU A 263 -19.07 25.74 32.15
C LEU A 263 -20.34 25.32 32.93
N HIS A 264 -20.21 24.55 34.00
CA HIS A 264 -21.32 24.00 34.77
C HIS A 264 -22.41 23.36 33.91
N LEU A 265 -22.01 22.57 32.93
CA LEU A 265 -22.95 21.91 32.02
C LEU A 265 -23.74 20.81 32.73
N PRO A 266 -25.06 20.68 32.47
CA PRO A 266 -25.94 19.73 33.15
C PRO A 266 -25.83 18.32 32.57
N VAL A 267 -24.61 17.78 32.50
CA VAL A 267 -24.26 16.47 31.90
C VAL A 267 -23.26 15.77 32.81
N ASP A 268 -23.17 14.47 32.73
CA ASP A 268 -22.18 13.73 33.51
C ASP A 268 -20.82 13.66 32.77
N GLU A 269 -19.78 13.19 33.46
CA GLU A 269 -18.44 13.13 32.91
C GLU A 269 -18.32 12.11 31.75
N LEU A 270 -19.17 11.10 31.70
CA LEU A 270 -19.18 10.13 30.62
C LEU A 270 -19.61 10.78 29.29
N ASP A 271 -20.44 11.81 29.33
CA ASP A 271 -20.87 12.58 28.16
C ASP A 271 -19.68 13.31 27.47
N ALA A 272 -18.58 13.50 28.20
CA ALA A 272 -17.34 14.01 27.61
C ALA A 272 -16.82 13.13 26.46
N CYS A 273 -17.17 11.85 26.45
CA CYS A 273 -16.75 10.88 25.43
C CYS A 273 -17.75 10.72 24.27
N ASN A 274 -18.85 11.50 24.25
CA ASN A 274 -19.92 11.29 23.26
C ASN A 274 -19.43 11.37 21.81
N LEU A 275 -18.74 12.45 21.43
CA LEU A 275 -18.28 12.57 20.06
C LEU A 275 -17.19 11.55 19.72
N MET A 276 -16.26 11.32 20.64
CA MET A 276 -15.23 10.29 20.46
C MET A 276 -15.87 8.93 20.20
N ALA A 277 -16.88 8.56 20.97
CA ALA A 277 -17.62 7.31 20.81
C ALA A 277 -18.39 7.25 19.48
N PHE A 278 -19.00 8.34 19.06
CA PHE A 278 -19.72 8.40 17.80
C PHE A 278 -18.78 8.30 16.60
N PHE A 279 -17.69 9.04 16.61
CA PHE A 279 -16.70 8.98 15.55
C PHE A 279 -16.07 7.59 15.46
N LEU A 280 -15.68 7.03 16.59
CA LEU A 280 -15.10 5.69 16.66
C LEU A 280 -16.08 4.62 16.13
N GLY A 281 -17.33 4.65 16.57
CA GLY A 281 -18.36 3.72 16.10
C GLY A 281 -18.66 3.87 14.62
N TRP A 282 -18.68 5.09 14.12
CA TRP A 282 -18.82 5.38 12.70
C TRP A 282 -17.67 4.80 11.88
N ALA A 283 -16.43 5.02 12.30
CA ALA A 283 -15.24 4.51 11.65
C ALA A 283 -15.16 2.98 11.68
N MET A 284 -15.55 2.35 12.80
CA MET A 284 -15.65 0.89 12.91
C MET A 284 -16.63 0.31 11.88
N LYS A 285 -17.80 0.90 11.75
CA LYS A 285 -18.81 0.47 10.77
C LYS A 285 -18.38 0.71 9.33
N ARG A 286 -17.59 1.73 9.09
CA ARG A 286 -17.02 2.03 7.76
C ARG A 286 -15.82 1.17 7.40
N GLY A 287 -15.33 0.34 8.32
CA GLY A 287 -14.16 -0.50 8.10
C GLY A 287 -12.86 0.31 8.01
N GLN A 288 -12.76 1.42 8.72
CA GLN A 288 -11.63 2.36 8.64
C GLN A 288 -10.67 2.24 9.84
N MET A 289 -10.66 1.12 10.50
CA MET A 289 -9.75 0.90 11.63
C MET A 289 -8.39 0.41 11.16
N SER A 290 -7.32 0.89 11.81
CA SER A 290 -5.96 0.44 11.54
C SER A 290 -5.76 -1.03 11.91
N ASN A 291 -4.78 -1.69 11.29
CA ASN A 291 -4.44 -3.06 11.62
C ASN A 291 -4.02 -3.24 13.09
N PRO A 292 -3.18 -2.36 13.68
CA PRO A 292 -2.87 -2.46 15.10
C PRO A 292 -4.10 -2.35 16.01
N PHE A 293 -5.04 -1.48 15.67
CA PHE A 293 -6.29 -1.35 16.42
C PHE A 293 -7.15 -2.62 16.30
N LEU A 294 -7.32 -3.15 15.10
CA LEU A 294 -8.04 -4.40 14.85
C LEU A 294 -7.40 -5.58 15.58
N SER A 295 -6.07 -5.65 15.62
CA SER A 295 -5.35 -6.69 16.34
C SER A 295 -5.66 -6.71 17.83
N ARG A 296 -5.81 -5.53 18.45
CA ARG A 296 -6.07 -5.39 19.90
C ARG A 296 -7.55 -5.47 20.27
N HIS A 297 -8.44 -5.02 19.38
CA HIS A 297 -9.85 -4.74 19.71
C HIS A 297 -10.82 -5.36 18.71
N ARG A 298 -10.46 -6.45 18.06
CA ARG A 298 -11.27 -7.11 17.02
C ARG A 298 -12.70 -7.43 17.49
N GLU A 299 -12.85 -7.97 18.67
CA GLU A 299 -14.16 -8.36 19.21
C GLU A 299 -15.11 -7.17 19.31
N VAL A 300 -14.62 -6.03 19.79
CA VAL A 300 -15.43 -4.82 19.90
C VAL A 300 -15.81 -4.28 18.52
N VAL A 301 -14.87 -4.26 17.58
CA VAL A 301 -15.13 -3.79 16.20
C VAL A 301 -16.19 -4.69 15.53
N GLU A 302 -16.07 -6.00 15.64
CA GLU A 302 -17.03 -6.94 15.08
C GLU A 302 -18.41 -6.78 15.73
N ALA A 303 -18.48 -6.62 17.04
CA ALA A 303 -19.72 -6.39 17.76
C ALA A 303 -20.41 -5.09 17.32
N VAL A 304 -19.65 -3.99 17.18
CA VAL A 304 -20.17 -2.70 16.70
C VAL A 304 -20.69 -2.83 15.26
N ARG A 305 -19.97 -3.51 14.40
CA ARG A 305 -20.39 -3.77 13.00
C ARG A 305 -21.68 -4.61 12.94
N ALA A 306 -21.85 -5.51 13.87
CA ALA A 306 -23.07 -6.31 14.01
C ALA A 306 -24.24 -5.58 14.71
N GLY A 307 -24.03 -4.33 15.15
CA GLY A 307 -25.03 -3.56 15.87
C GLY A 307 -25.24 -3.98 17.35
N LYS A 308 -24.27 -4.70 17.92
CA LYS A 308 -24.32 -5.27 19.29
C LYS A 308 -23.16 -4.81 20.17
N GLY A 309 -22.52 -3.73 19.81
CA GLY A 309 -21.34 -3.22 20.53
C GLY A 309 -21.66 -2.73 21.93
N PRO A 310 -20.64 -2.63 22.80
CA PRO A 310 -20.74 -2.00 24.10
C PRO A 310 -21.00 -0.50 23.97
N ASP A 311 -21.26 0.17 25.10
CA ASP A 311 -21.19 1.63 25.15
C ASP A 311 -19.74 2.07 24.88
N LEU A 312 -19.52 2.66 23.70
CA LEU A 312 -18.18 3.05 23.27
C LEU A 312 -17.59 4.19 24.10
N ARG A 313 -18.39 4.95 24.84
CA ARG A 313 -17.87 5.95 25.78
C ARG A 313 -17.11 5.26 26.92
N VAL A 314 -17.67 4.20 27.45
CA VAL A 314 -17.01 3.36 28.47
C VAL A 314 -15.76 2.69 27.87
N PHE A 315 -15.87 2.18 26.66
CA PHE A 315 -14.74 1.58 25.97
C PHE A 315 -13.58 2.58 25.79
N VAL A 316 -13.85 3.82 25.40
CA VAL A 316 -12.85 4.88 25.29
C VAL A 316 -12.16 5.12 26.63
N MET A 317 -12.93 5.23 27.70
CA MET A 317 -12.35 5.46 29.04
C MET A 317 -11.50 4.27 29.53
N ASP A 318 -12.00 3.06 29.37
CA ASP A 318 -11.40 1.87 29.98
C ASP A 318 -10.26 1.27 29.14
N ASN A 319 -10.30 1.44 27.83
CA ASN A 319 -9.37 0.77 26.91
C ASN A 319 -8.50 1.71 26.06
N LEU A 320 -8.87 2.98 25.94
CA LEU A 320 -8.17 3.97 25.14
C LEU A 320 -7.64 5.15 25.95
N ASP A 321 -7.55 5.01 27.26
CA ASP A 321 -7.10 6.07 28.19
C ASP A 321 -7.87 7.39 28.05
N GLY A 322 -9.14 7.32 27.67
CA GLY A 322 -9.97 8.51 27.44
C GLY A 322 -9.52 9.35 26.25
N LYS A 323 -8.85 8.76 25.26
CA LYS A 323 -8.29 9.48 24.12
C LYS A 323 -8.82 8.94 22.80
N LEU A 324 -8.96 9.83 21.82
CA LEU A 324 -9.17 9.49 20.43
C LEU A 324 -7.92 9.91 19.64
N SER A 325 -7.25 8.94 19.03
CA SER A 325 -6.04 9.14 18.25
C SER A 325 -6.29 8.85 16.78
N THR A 326 -5.73 9.67 15.90
CA THR A 326 -5.76 9.42 14.46
C THR A 326 -5.08 8.12 14.05
N GLN A 327 -4.19 7.58 14.89
CA GLN A 327 -3.55 6.27 14.67
C GLN A 327 -4.49 5.07 14.85
N PHE A 328 -5.67 5.26 15.43
CA PHE A 328 -6.65 4.18 15.51
C PHE A 328 -7.27 3.82 14.17
N PHE A 329 -7.14 4.69 13.19
CA PHE A 329 -7.78 4.59 11.89
C PHE A 329 -6.77 4.17 10.81
N ASP A 330 -7.30 3.56 9.74
CA ASP A 330 -6.52 3.28 8.54
C ASP A 330 -6.15 4.60 7.82
N ARG A 331 -5.44 4.50 6.70
CA ARG A 331 -4.98 5.68 5.97
C ARG A 331 -6.13 6.66 5.65
N ARG A 332 -7.24 6.14 5.16
CA ARG A 332 -8.41 6.96 4.80
C ARG A 332 -9.02 7.59 6.03
N GLY A 333 -9.27 6.79 7.06
CA GLY A 333 -9.85 7.26 8.31
C GLY A 333 -8.94 8.24 9.05
N SER A 334 -7.63 7.97 9.08
CA SER A 334 -6.63 8.85 9.69
C SER A 334 -6.55 10.20 8.97
N GLY A 335 -6.48 10.19 7.63
CA GLY A 335 -6.45 11.43 6.85
C GLY A 335 -7.70 12.27 7.06
N PHE A 336 -8.86 11.65 7.03
CA PHE A 336 -10.12 12.33 7.31
C PHE A 336 -10.18 12.85 8.77
N ALA A 337 -9.80 12.04 9.76
CA ALA A 337 -9.78 12.44 11.16
C ALA A 337 -8.87 13.65 11.40
N GLN A 338 -7.68 13.66 10.82
CA GLN A 338 -6.77 14.80 10.90
C GLN A 338 -7.39 16.08 10.32
N TRP A 339 -7.93 15.99 9.11
CA TRP A 339 -8.57 17.12 8.44
C TRP A 339 -9.80 17.62 9.23
N TYR A 340 -10.61 16.69 9.75
CA TYR A 340 -11.83 16.98 10.50
C TYR A 340 -11.54 17.66 11.84
N ALA A 341 -10.46 17.25 12.50
CA ALA A 341 -10.06 17.82 13.80
C ALA A 341 -9.28 19.13 13.69
N GLN A 342 -8.70 19.40 12.52
CA GLN A 342 -7.90 20.60 12.32
C GLN A 342 -8.75 21.84 12.11
N ASP A 343 -8.24 22.95 12.62
CA ASP A 343 -8.73 24.28 12.31
C ASP A 343 -8.09 24.75 11.00
N ASN A 344 -8.79 24.64 9.90
CA ASN A 344 -8.34 25.11 8.61
C ASN A 344 -9.31 26.11 7.98
N ARG A 345 -8.85 26.85 6.96
CA ARG A 345 -9.63 27.91 6.31
C ARG A 345 -10.91 27.40 5.65
N SER A 346 -10.87 26.18 5.12
CA SER A 346 -12.01 25.57 4.43
C SER A 346 -13.03 25.01 5.41
N ASN A 347 -12.61 24.75 6.65
CA ASN A 347 -13.38 23.98 7.61
C ASN A 347 -13.02 24.33 9.07
N PRO A 348 -13.24 25.60 9.48
CA PRO A 348 -12.82 26.03 10.79
C PRO A 348 -13.63 25.33 11.91
N TYR A 349 -12.95 24.64 12.81
CA TYR A 349 -13.50 24.12 14.07
C TYR A 349 -14.68 23.14 13.96
N ILE A 350 -14.83 22.39 12.87
CA ILE A 350 -16.00 21.52 12.68
C ILE A 350 -16.13 20.51 13.81
N TYR A 351 -15.05 19.79 14.12
CA TYR A 351 -15.07 18.82 15.20
C TYR A 351 -15.43 19.46 16.53
N ARG A 352 -14.86 20.61 16.83
CA ARG A 352 -15.16 21.34 18.08
C ARG A 352 -16.59 21.86 18.12
N ARG A 353 -17.16 22.26 16.99
CA ARG A 353 -18.58 22.65 16.93
C ARG A 353 -19.50 21.47 17.15
N ASP A 354 -19.18 20.33 16.55
CA ASP A 354 -19.95 19.11 16.74
C ASP A 354 -19.86 18.63 18.20
N CYS A 355 -18.70 18.75 18.84
CA CYS A 355 -18.56 18.50 20.28
C CYS A 355 -19.52 19.31 21.15
N ARG A 356 -19.73 20.59 20.84
CA ARG A 356 -20.68 21.43 21.60
C ARG A 356 -22.12 20.95 21.49
N ASN A 357 -22.47 20.42 20.32
CA ASN A 357 -23.84 19.99 20.02
C ASN A 357 -24.15 18.60 20.57
N ILE A 358 -23.14 17.81 20.87
CA ILE A 358 -23.27 16.37 21.21
C ILE A 358 -23.38 16.16 22.73
N VAL A 359 -23.19 17.21 23.53
CA VAL A 359 -23.46 17.16 24.96
C VAL A 359 -24.94 16.82 25.26
N LEU A 360 -25.80 16.86 24.25
CA LEU A 360 -27.23 16.57 24.36
C LEU A 360 -27.55 15.16 23.83
N ALA A 361 -28.07 14.30 24.71
CA ALA A 361 -28.48 12.94 24.38
C ALA A 361 -29.50 12.88 23.23
N GLY A 362 -29.38 11.86 22.33
CA GLY A 362 -30.35 11.56 21.29
C GLY A 362 -29.97 11.99 19.86
N LEU A 363 -28.74 12.45 19.62
CA LEU A 363 -28.31 13.00 18.35
C LEU A 363 -27.47 12.04 17.49
N LYS A 364 -27.42 10.73 17.81
CA LYS A 364 -26.55 9.76 17.14
C LYS A 364 -26.66 9.81 15.61
N ASP A 365 -27.87 9.71 15.10
CA ASP A 365 -28.07 9.66 13.64
C ASP A 365 -27.72 10.98 12.97
N ARG A 366 -28.05 12.10 13.60
CA ARG A 366 -27.69 13.44 13.12
C ARG A 366 -26.17 13.63 13.06
N VAL A 367 -25.46 13.16 14.08
CA VAL A 367 -24.00 13.26 14.15
C VAL A 367 -23.37 12.35 13.09
N TRP A 368 -23.85 11.13 12.93
CA TRP A 368 -23.34 10.23 11.92
C TRP A 368 -23.54 10.76 10.50
N ASN A 369 -24.70 11.37 10.23
CA ASN A 369 -24.95 12.04 8.95
C ASN A 369 -24.00 13.22 8.72
N SER A 370 -23.75 14.02 9.77
CA SER A 370 -22.78 15.13 9.70
C SER A 370 -21.37 14.63 9.42
N ILE A 371 -20.92 13.57 10.08
CA ILE A 371 -19.60 12.96 9.84
C ILE A 371 -19.51 12.44 8.38
N ALA A 372 -20.55 11.77 7.90
CA ALA A 372 -20.59 11.26 6.55
C ALA A 372 -20.54 12.36 5.47
N GLU A 373 -21.26 13.47 5.68
CA GLU A 373 -21.21 14.64 4.80
C GLU A 373 -19.81 15.28 4.78
N LYS A 374 -19.15 15.36 5.92
CA LYS A 374 -17.78 15.89 6.01
C LYS A 374 -16.77 14.96 5.36
N GLU A 375 -16.92 13.65 5.52
CA GLU A 375 -16.07 12.69 4.82
C GLU A 375 -16.24 12.81 3.30
N ALA A 376 -17.46 12.91 2.81
CA ALA A 376 -17.73 13.09 1.38
C ALA A 376 -17.05 14.36 0.85
N ALA A 377 -17.12 15.47 1.57
CA ALA A 377 -16.44 16.71 1.22
C ALA A 377 -14.90 16.53 1.20
N TYR A 378 -14.35 15.87 2.21
CA TYR A 378 -12.92 15.58 2.29
C TYR A 378 -12.43 14.75 1.11
N LEU A 379 -13.18 13.74 0.70
CA LEU A 379 -12.80 12.86 -0.41
C LEU A 379 -12.73 13.59 -1.75
N LEU A 380 -13.47 14.69 -1.92
CA LEU A 380 -13.43 15.51 -3.12
C LEU A 380 -12.26 16.50 -3.16
N LEU A 381 -11.54 16.69 -2.05
CA LEU A 381 -10.40 17.59 -2.02
C LEU A 381 -9.23 17.01 -2.83
N PRO A 382 -8.42 17.86 -3.51
CA PRO A 382 -7.14 17.46 -4.07
C PRO A 382 -6.23 16.87 -2.99
N TYR A 383 -5.39 15.91 -3.38
CA TYR A 383 -4.45 15.26 -2.45
C TYR A 383 -3.59 16.29 -1.69
N THR A 384 -3.13 17.34 -2.39
CA THR A 384 -2.30 18.41 -1.81
C THR A 384 -2.99 19.22 -0.72
N GLU A 385 -4.33 19.24 -0.68
CA GLU A 385 -5.10 19.94 0.33
C GLU A 385 -5.51 19.06 1.52
N LYS A 386 -5.22 17.76 1.45
CA LYS A 386 -5.52 16.78 2.50
C LYS A 386 -4.42 16.65 3.55
N SER A 387 -3.26 17.16 3.25
CA SER A 387 -2.07 17.10 4.12
C SER A 387 -1.98 18.28 5.07
#